data_24ee738fbcd69201d300634909fde027
#
_entry.id   24ee738fbcd69201d300634909fde027
#
_cell.length_a   1.000
_cell.length_b   1.000
_cell.length_c   1.000
_cell.angle_alpha   90.00
_cell.angle_beta   90.00
_cell.angle_gamma   90.00
#
_symmetry.space_group_name_H-M   'P 1'
#
loop_
_entity.id
_entity.type
_entity.pdbx_description
1 polymer ?
#
loop_
_entity_poly.entity_id
_entity_poly.type
_entity_poly.pdbx_seq_one_letter_code
_entity_poly.pdbx_strand_id
1 'polypeptide(L)'
;MKGAIVTGANGFMGHHLVQTLIDNDYKVYAVIRSEESEVSCIDQLPNVKLVYCDMKNWDSLPEKIDGAQIEYVYHLAWAGSSGDLRKNYELQMENVLSTCKLIEAMKRMQIKRLLVAGSVTQLMYRDYLTEDQISPEMVTCYAIGKISAEYLCKCLCTEYGIDLCWTYISNFYGADDTTNNFINFLIRSYTRGEV
;
A
#
# COMPACT_ATOMS: atom_id res chain seq x y z
N MET A 1 22.22 -1.21 -11.47
CA MET A 1 20.90 -1.81 -11.20
C MET A 1 20.03 -0.69 -10.64
N LYS A 2 18.83 -0.53 -11.16
CA LYS A 2 17.86 0.47 -10.68
C LYS A 2 17.25 -0.01 -9.37
N GLY A 3 16.94 0.92 -8.48
CA GLY A 3 16.34 0.62 -7.19
C GLY A 3 14.82 0.86 -7.18
N ALA A 4 14.07 0.07 -6.43
CA ALA A 4 12.67 0.30 -6.14
C ALA A 4 12.42 0.13 -4.63
N ILE A 5 11.60 1.00 -4.05
CA ILE A 5 11.11 0.88 -2.68
C ILE A 5 9.70 0.29 -2.74
N VAL A 6 9.45 -0.76 -1.97
CA VAL A 6 8.12 -1.37 -1.82
C VAL A 6 7.72 -1.33 -0.34
N THR A 7 6.71 -0.56 0.00
CA THR A 7 6.15 -0.56 1.36
C THR A 7 5.02 -1.60 1.46
N GLY A 8 4.91 -2.28 2.61
CA GLY A 8 4.01 -3.41 2.73
C GLY A 8 4.48 -4.62 1.90
N ALA A 9 5.78 -4.74 1.73
CA ALA A 9 6.43 -5.72 0.87
C ALA A 9 6.17 -7.19 1.29
N ASN A 10 5.93 -7.44 2.56
CA ASN A 10 5.60 -8.77 3.10
C ASN A 10 4.09 -9.09 3.05
N GLY A 11 3.25 -8.17 2.54
CA GLY A 11 1.84 -8.43 2.30
C GLY A 11 1.61 -9.24 1.02
N PHE A 12 0.37 -9.73 0.82
CA PHE A 12 0.00 -10.56 -0.33
C PHE A 12 0.41 -9.93 -1.68
N MET A 13 0.00 -8.70 -1.98
CA MET A 13 0.45 -8.04 -3.21
C MET A 13 1.93 -7.67 -3.17
N GLY A 14 2.45 -7.37 -1.98
CA GLY A 14 3.81 -6.88 -1.80
C GLY A 14 4.85 -7.91 -2.22
N HIS A 15 4.75 -9.14 -1.75
CA HIS A 15 5.75 -10.16 -2.07
C HIS A 15 5.72 -10.56 -3.55
N HIS A 16 4.55 -10.62 -4.19
CA HIS A 16 4.46 -10.86 -5.63
C HIS A 16 5.05 -9.69 -6.45
N LEU A 17 4.85 -8.44 -6.01
CA LEU A 17 5.48 -7.29 -6.65
C LEU A 17 7.00 -7.30 -6.46
N VAL A 18 7.50 -7.65 -5.26
CA VAL A 18 8.93 -7.80 -4.99
C VAL A 18 9.53 -8.83 -5.96
N GLN A 19 8.92 -10.00 -6.11
CA GLN A 19 9.40 -11.00 -7.06
C GLN A 19 9.40 -10.48 -8.49
N THR A 20 8.33 -9.84 -8.93
CA THR A 20 8.23 -9.26 -10.28
C THR A 20 9.31 -8.21 -10.54
N LEU A 21 9.63 -7.38 -9.56
CA LEU A 21 10.70 -6.36 -9.69
C LEU A 21 12.07 -7.01 -9.80
N ILE A 22 12.34 -8.06 -9.04
CA ILE A 22 13.60 -8.83 -9.13
C ILE A 22 13.75 -9.44 -10.52
N ASP A 23 12.69 -10.06 -11.04
CA ASP A 23 12.67 -10.68 -12.37
C ASP A 23 12.88 -9.65 -13.50
N ASN A 24 12.72 -8.36 -13.20
CA ASN A 24 13.00 -7.22 -14.08
C ASN A 24 14.26 -6.44 -13.69
N ASP A 25 15.23 -7.09 -13.04
CA ASP A 25 16.55 -6.56 -12.71
C ASP A 25 16.57 -5.34 -11.77
N TYR A 26 15.56 -5.20 -10.89
CA TYR A 26 15.56 -4.19 -9.85
C TYR A 26 16.24 -4.68 -8.57
N LYS A 27 16.96 -3.80 -7.88
CA LYS A 27 17.27 -3.94 -6.45
C LYS A 27 16.07 -3.44 -5.66
N VAL A 28 15.48 -4.29 -4.83
CA VAL A 28 14.27 -3.97 -4.07
C VAL A 28 14.60 -3.65 -2.62
N TYR A 29 14.17 -2.49 -2.16
CA TYR A 29 14.14 -2.08 -0.75
C TYR A 29 12.77 -2.42 -0.21
N ALA A 30 12.66 -3.58 0.41
CA ALA A 30 11.42 -4.11 0.97
C ALA A 30 11.17 -3.49 2.36
N VAL A 31 10.28 -2.51 2.42
CA VAL A 31 9.98 -1.79 3.67
C VAL A 31 8.95 -2.57 4.48
N ILE A 32 9.37 -2.99 5.66
CA ILE A 32 8.64 -3.81 6.63
C ILE A 32 8.44 -2.99 7.91
N ARG A 33 7.33 -3.21 8.60
CA ARG A 33 6.95 -2.43 9.78
C ARG A 33 7.99 -2.53 10.91
N SER A 34 8.38 -3.75 11.27
CA SER A 34 9.31 -4.03 12.37
C SER A 34 10.04 -5.38 12.15
N GLU A 35 11.04 -5.64 12.97
CA GLU A 35 11.82 -6.89 12.93
C GLU A 35 11.00 -8.13 13.32
N GLU A 36 9.91 -7.95 14.06
CA GLU A 36 8.99 -9.04 14.43
C GLU A 36 8.00 -9.41 13.32
N SER A 37 8.01 -8.66 12.21
CA SER A 37 7.12 -8.95 11.08
C SER A 37 7.56 -10.22 10.35
N GLU A 38 6.60 -11.04 9.93
CA GLU A 38 6.88 -12.22 9.09
C GLU A 38 7.40 -11.78 7.72
N VAL A 39 8.53 -12.33 7.30
CA VAL A 39 9.22 -11.95 6.06
C VAL A 39 9.72 -13.14 5.23
N SER A 40 9.44 -14.38 5.66
CA SER A 40 9.92 -15.61 5.00
C SER A 40 9.60 -15.69 3.50
N CYS A 41 8.60 -14.95 3.05
CA CYS A 41 8.25 -14.87 1.62
C CYS A 41 9.22 -14.03 0.79
N ILE A 42 10.08 -13.22 1.40
CA ILE A 42 10.95 -12.25 0.70
C ILE A 42 12.40 -12.20 1.21
N ASP A 43 12.70 -12.73 2.39
CA ASP A 43 14.02 -12.58 3.05
C ASP A 43 15.16 -13.32 2.33
N GLN A 44 14.84 -14.41 1.63
CA GLN A 44 15.79 -15.23 0.88
C GLN A 44 15.91 -14.83 -0.59
N LEU A 45 15.14 -13.85 -1.05
CA LEU A 45 15.15 -13.45 -2.45
C LEU A 45 16.43 -12.67 -2.80
N PRO A 46 17.05 -12.92 -3.97
CA PRO A 46 18.21 -12.17 -4.41
C PRO A 46 17.84 -10.69 -4.67
N ASN A 47 18.79 -9.79 -4.49
CA ASN A 47 18.60 -8.35 -4.74
C ASN A 47 17.51 -7.68 -3.87
N VAL A 48 17.09 -8.30 -2.77
CA VAL A 48 16.22 -7.71 -1.77
C VAL A 48 17.03 -7.21 -0.59
N LYS A 49 16.75 -5.99 -0.15
CA LYS A 49 17.21 -5.44 1.13
C LYS A 49 16.01 -5.16 2.00
N LEU A 50 15.91 -5.86 3.14
CA LEU A 50 14.90 -5.57 4.15
C LEU A 50 15.20 -4.21 4.79
N VAL A 51 14.17 -3.37 4.91
CA VAL A 51 14.24 -2.05 5.54
C VAL A 51 13.13 -1.96 6.58
N TYR A 52 13.51 -2.02 7.86
CA TYR A 52 12.54 -1.92 8.95
C TYR A 52 12.21 -0.45 9.23
N CYS A 53 10.99 -0.06 8.85
CA CYS A 53 10.49 1.30 9.01
C CYS A 53 8.97 1.29 9.18
N ASP A 54 8.51 1.66 10.39
CA ASP A 54 7.08 1.85 10.63
C ASP A 54 6.55 3.06 9.83
N MET A 55 5.30 2.98 9.39
CA MET A 55 4.63 4.05 8.64
C MET A 55 4.55 5.38 9.41
N LYS A 56 4.68 5.36 10.72
CA LYS A 56 4.74 6.57 11.57
C LYS A 56 6.09 7.27 11.53
N ASN A 57 7.13 6.62 10.98
CA ASN A 57 8.52 7.05 11.06
C ASN A 57 9.20 7.23 9.68
N TRP A 58 8.48 7.66 8.65
CA TRP A 58 9.05 7.88 7.30
C TRP A 58 10.21 8.87 7.30
N ASP A 59 10.34 9.70 8.32
CA ASP A 59 11.45 10.63 8.46
C ASP A 59 12.82 9.91 8.55
N SER A 60 12.85 8.69 9.05
CA SER A 60 14.06 7.85 9.13
C SER A 60 14.34 7.05 7.85
N LEU A 61 13.41 7.00 6.90
CA LEU A 61 13.57 6.19 5.70
C LEU A 61 14.77 6.59 4.84
N PRO A 62 15.07 7.89 4.61
CA PRO A 62 16.22 8.29 3.81
C PRO A 62 17.56 7.74 4.31
N GLU A 63 17.73 7.66 5.63
CA GLU A 63 18.96 7.16 6.26
C GLU A 63 19.13 5.64 6.11
N LYS A 64 18.03 4.91 5.86
CA LYS A 64 18.01 3.45 5.72
C LYS A 64 18.21 3.00 4.26
N ILE A 65 18.10 3.92 3.32
CA ILE A 65 18.33 3.68 1.90
C ILE A 65 19.77 4.07 1.57
N ASP A 66 20.61 3.11 1.20
CA ASP A 66 22.05 3.21 1.05
C ASP A 66 22.52 3.94 -0.23
N GLY A 67 22.06 5.16 -0.46
CA GLY A 67 22.50 6.00 -1.59
C GLY A 67 22.17 5.44 -2.98
N ALA A 68 21.32 4.41 -3.05
CA ALA A 68 20.94 3.80 -4.32
C ALA A 68 20.06 4.76 -5.14
N GLN A 69 20.23 4.69 -6.45
CA GLN A 69 19.36 5.40 -7.38
C GLN A 69 17.98 4.72 -7.39
N ILE A 70 17.05 5.25 -6.62
CA ILE A 70 15.66 4.78 -6.57
C ILE A 70 14.88 5.37 -7.74
N GLU A 71 14.29 4.52 -8.55
CA GLU A 71 13.46 4.94 -9.68
C GLU A 71 11.98 5.05 -9.28
N TYR A 72 11.50 4.10 -8.47
CA TYR A 72 10.07 4.01 -8.09
C TYR A 72 9.89 3.77 -6.59
N VAL A 73 8.82 4.33 -6.05
CA VAL A 73 8.22 3.91 -4.78
C VAL A 73 6.85 3.29 -5.05
N TYR A 74 6.65 2.07 -4.58
CA TYR A 74 5.38 1.35 -4.59
C TYR A 74 4.83 1.34 -3.16
N HIS A 75 3.78 2.12 -2.93
CA HIS A 75 3.17 2.25 -1.61
C HIS A 75 1.95 1.34 -1.49
N LEU A 76 2.15 0.14 -0.94
CA LEU A 76 1.10 -0.85 -0.71
C LEU A 76 0.70 -0.94 0.77
N ALA A 77 1.49 -0.38 1.67
CA ALA A 77 1.21 -0.37 3.10
C ALA A 77 -0.06 0.44 3.42
N TRP A 78 -0.99 -0.18 4.14
CA TRP A 78 -2.19 0.45 4.68
C TRP A 78 -2.70 -0.36 5.88
N ALA A 79 -2.78 0.23 7.04
CA ALA A 79 -3.30 -0.44 8.22
C ALA A 79 -4.84 -0.49 8.19
N GLY A 80 -5.43 -1.63 8.57
CA GLY A 80 -6.88 -1.76 8.64
C GLY A 80 -7.58 -1.72 7.28
N SER A 81 -7.02 -2.38 6.27
CA SER A 81 -7.63 -2.52 4.94
C SER A 81 -8.77 -3.55 4.89
N SER A 82 -8.95 -4.35 5.94
CA SER A 82 -9.96 -5.41 6.02
C SER A 82 -10.61 -5.50 7.41
N GLY A 83 -11.76 -6.17 7.49
CA GLY A 83 -12.48 -6.41 8.74
C GLY A 83 -12.93 -5.13 9.44
N ASP A 84 -13.10 -5.22 10.77
CA ASP A 84 -13.62 -4.11 11.59
C ASP A 84 -12.67 -2.91 11.69
N LEU A 85 -11.38 -3.10 11.43
CA LEU A 85 -10.41 -1.99 11.40
C LEU A 85 -10.72 -0.96 10.30
N ARG A 86 -11.49 -1.32 9.27
CA ARG A 86 -11.99 -0.37 8.26
C ARG A 86 -12.88 0.72 8.85
N LYS A 87 -13.52 0.43 9.99
CA LYS A 87 -14.43 1.33 10.72
C LYS A 87 -13.67 2.27 11.67
N ASN A 88 -12.40 2.00 11.95
CA ASN A 88 -11.60 2.81 12.86
C ASN A 88 -11.13 4.08 12.14
N TYR A 89 -11.85 5.17 12.35
CA TYR A 89 -11.58 6.46 11.69
C TYR A 89 -10.20 7.03 12.05
N GLU A 90 -9.73 6.85 13.28
CA GLU A 90 -8.40 7.33 13.71
C GLU A 90 -7.31 6.62 12.90
N LEU A 91 -7.39 5.29 12.81
CA LEU A 91 -6.45 4.49 12.03
C LEU A 91 -6.48 4.87 10.54
N GLN A 92 -7.68 5.13 9.98
CA GLN A 92 -7.78 5.54 8.58
C GLN A 92 -7.16 6.92 8.36
N MET A 93 -7.32 7.88 9.29
CA MET A 93 -6.66 9.18 9.20
C MET A 93 -5.15 9.10 9.45
N GLU A 94 -4.68 8.22 10.32
CA GLU A 94 -3.23 7.94 10.47
C GLU A 94 -2.61 7.45 9.15
N ASN A 95 -3.30 6.58 8.40
CA ASN A 95 -2.84 6.15 7.08
C ASN A 95 -2.74 7.31 6.08
N VAL A 96 -3.72 8.21 6.07
CA VAL A 96 -3.72 9.41 5.21
C VAL A 96 -2.48 10.26 5.50
N LEU A 97 -2.28 10.59 6.77
CA LEU A 97 -1.13 11.40 7.19
C LEU A 97 0.20 10.69 6.88
N SER A 98 0.27 9.39 7.13
CA SER A 98 1.44 8.58 6.83
C SER A 98 1.80 8.60 5.34
N THR A 99 0.79 8.47 4.45
CA THR A 99 1.03 8.52 3.00
C THR A 99 1.58 9.89 2.58
N CYS A 100 1.07 10.98 3.16
CA CYS A 100 1.61 12.32 2.90
C CYS A 100 3.07 12.45 3.36
N LYS A 101 3.40 11.95 4.55
CA LYS A 101 4.78 11.96 5.07
C LYS A 101 5.74 11.12 4.24
N LEU A 102 5.28 10.02 3.64
CA LEU A 102 6.09 9.26 2.70
C LEU A 102 6.48 10.11 1.49
N ILE A 103 5.55 10.92 0.95
CA ILE A 103 5.84 11.83 -0.17
C ILE A 103 6.88 12.89 0.24
N GLU A 104 6.81 13.41 1.46
CA GLU A 104 7.84 14.32 1.99
C GLU A 104 9.21 13.64 2.10
N ALA A 105 9.27 12.38 2.53
CA ALA A 105 10.50 11.59 2.54
C ALA A 105 11.02 11.37 1.11
N MET A 106 10.16 11.07 0.15
CA MET A 106 10.53 10.94 -1.27
C MET A 106 11.12 12.24 -1.83
N LYS A 107 10.55 13.41 -1.49
CA LYS A 107 11.11 14.71 -1.87
C LYS A 107 12.54 14.86 -1.38
N ARG A 108 12.81 14.53 -0.10
CA ARG A 108 14.17 14.59 0.47
C ARG A 108 15.14 13.63 -0.23
N MET A 109 14.68 12.45 -0.64
CA MET A 109 15.46 11.47 -1.41
C MET A 109 15.53 11.79 -2.91
N GLN A 110 14.86 12.85 -3.38
CA GLN A 110 14.77 13.25 -4.79
C GLN A 110 14.14 12.17 -5.70
N ILE A 111 13.29 11.31 -5.14
CA ILE A 111 12.57 10.27 -5.90
C ILE A 111 11.35 10.89 -6.56
N LYS A 112 11.15 10.58 -7.86
CA LYS A 112 10.19 11.27 -8.72
C LYS A 112 8.98 10.45 -9.14
N ARG A 113 8.91 9.16 -8.79
CA ARG A 113 7.82 8.29 -9.23
C ARG A 113 7.22 7.51 -8.08
N LEU A 114 5.91 7.69 -7.89
CA LEU A 114 5.13 7.07 -6.82
C LEU A 114 3.93 6.32 -7.41
N LEU A 115 3.81 5.04 -7.08
CA LEU A 115 2.60 4.27 -7.29
C LEU A 115 1.97 3.97 -5.92
N VAL A 116 0.67 4.27 -5.78
CA VAL A 116 -0.08 4.00 -4.54
C VAL A 116 -1.21 3.02 -4.79
N ALA A 117 -1.32 2.02 -3.94
CA ALA A 117 -2.45 1.09 -3.93
C ALA A 117 -3.71 1.78 -3.38
N GLY A 118 -4.55 2.27 -4.27
CA GLY A 118 -5.91 2.69 -3.96
C GLY A 118 -6.89 1.51 -3.95
N SER A 119 -8.18 1.78 -3.97
CA SER A 119 -9.22 0.76 -3.93
C SER A 119 -10.42 1.15 -4.79
N VAL A 120 -11.03 0.19 -5.46
CA VAL A 120 -12.29 0.38 -6.18
C VAL A 120 -13.40 0.90 -5.25
N THR A 121 -13.32 0.63 -3.95
CA THR A 121 -14.24 1.15 -2.93
C THR A 121 -14.31 2.68 -2.96
N GLN A 122 -13.21 3.37 -3.33
CA GLN A 122 -13.19 4.83 -3.48
C GLN A 122 -14.17 5.30 -4.57
N LEU A 123 -14.19 4.61 -5.70
CA LEU A 123 -15.09 4.92 -6.81
C LEU A 123 -16.54 4.68 -6.40
N MET A 124 -16.81 3.59 -5.69
CA MET A 124 -18.16 3.27 -5.21
C MET A 124 -18.71 4.32 -4.24
N TYR A 125 -17.86 4.83 -3.34
CA TYR A 125 -18.30 5.77 -2.30
C TYR A 125 -18.15 7.24 -2.68
N ARG A 126 -17.34 7.59 -3.67
CA ARG A 126 -17.18 8.98 -4.09
C ARG A 126 -18.49 9.61 -4.52
N ASP A 127 -19.28 8.90 -5.30
CA ASP A 127 -20.56 9.36 -5.79
C ASP A 127 -21.61 9.40 -4.65
N TYR A 128 -21.57 8.40 -3.76
CA TYR A 128 -22.42 8.37 -2.56
C TYR A 128 -22.22 9.56 -1.63
N LEU A 129 -20.99 10.03 -1.45
CA LEU A 129 -20.70 11.17 -0.56
C LEU A 129 -21.18 12.51 -1.11
N THR A 130 -21.57 12.58 -2.38
CA THR A 130 -22.10 13.78 -3.04
C THR A 130 -23.63 13.80 -3.13
N GLU A 131 -24.30 12.68 -2.78
CA GLU A 131 -25.75 12.57 -2.79
C GLU A 131 -26.32 12.89 -1.41
N ASP A 132 -27.20 13.89 -1.31
CA ASP A 132 -27.81 14.38 -0.06
C ASP A 132 -28.67 13.31 0.69
N GLN A 133 -28.98 12.20 0.04
CA GLN A 133 -29.89 11.18 0.57
C GLN A 133 -29.19 10.00 1.25
N ILE A 134 -27.85 9.93 1.24
CA ILE A 134 -27.14 8.78 1.78
C ILE A 134 -26.35 9.18 3.03
N SER A 135 -26.70 8.55 4.16
CA SER A 135 -25.95 8.67 5.40
C SER A 135 -24.74 7.73 5.36
N PRO A 136 -23.49 8.24 5.46
CA PRO A 136 -22.32 7.38 5.53
C PRO A 136 -22.36 6.47 6.75
N GLU A 137 -22.06 5.20 6.57
CA GLU A 137 -21.86 4.26 7.67
C GLU A 137 -20.39 4.22 8.11
N MET A 138 -20.11 3.68 9.29
CA MET A 138 -18.73 3.58 9.81
C MET A 138 -17.79 2.79 8.89
N VAL A 139 -18.28 1.84 8.13
CA VAL A 139 -17.50 1.10 7.12
C VAL A 139 -16.98 1.99 6.01
N THR A 140 -17.61 3.14 5.80
CA THR A 140 -17.24 4.15 4.81
C THR A 140 -15.92 4.88 5.19
N CYS A 141 -15.50 4.83 6.47
CA CYS A 141 -14.27 5.48 6.94
C CYS A 141 -13.04 5.07 6.13
N TYR A 142 -12.93 3.79 5.75
CA TYR A 142 -11.85 3.32 4.88
C TYR A 142 -11.88 4.01 3.50
N ALA A 143 -13.04 4.12 2.88
CA ALA A 143 -13.19 4.77 1.58
C ALA A 143 -12.86 6.27 1.68
N ILE A 144 -13.35 6.95 2.72
CA ILE A 144 -13.04 8.35 3.00
C ILE A 144 -11.54 8.55 3.19
N GLY A 145 -10.88 7.70 3.98
CA GLY A 145 -9.45 7.72 4.17
C GLY A 145 -8.69 7.60 2.84
N LYS A 146 -9.05 6.62 2.02
CA LYS A 146 -8.43 6.42 0.70
C LYS A 146 -8.68 7.62 -0.26
N ILE A 147 -9.89 8.17 -0.29
CA ILE A 147 -10.22 9.37 -1.09
C ILE A 147 -9.40 10.57 -0.61
N SER A 148 -9.35 10.82 0.70
CA SER A 148 -8.57 11.91 1.29
C SER A 148 -7.08 11.78 0.96
N ALA A 149 -6.51 10.58 1.11
CA ALA A 149 -5.12 10.32 0.76
C ALA A 149 -4.86 10.57 -0.73
N GLU A 150 -5.74 10.11 -1.64
CA GLU A 150 -5.60 10.33 -3.07
C GLU A 150 -5.47 11.82 -3.41
N TYR A 151 -6.40 12.64 -2.91
CA TYR A 151 -6.40 14.07 -3.24
C TYR A 151 -5.22 14.81 -2.61
N LEU A 152 -4.87 14.51 -1.37
CA LEU A 152 -3.68 15.10 -0.72
C LEU A 152 -2.39 14.68 -1.43
N CYS A 153 -2.28 13.41 -1.84
CA CYS A 153 -1.13 12.94 -2.63
C CYS A 153 -1.03 13.69 -3.97
N LYS A 154 -2.14 13.91 -4.67
CA LYS A 154 -2.16 14.71 -5.91
C LYS A 154 -1.63 16.13 -5.67
N CYS A 155 -2.06 16.80 -4.60
CA CYS A 155 -1.57 18.13 -4.25
C CYS A 155 -0.05 18.13 -3.97
N LEU A 156 0.41 17.24 -3.10
CA LEU A 156 1.83 17.15 -2.70
C LEU A 156 2.73 16.74 -3.87
N CYS A 157 2.30 15.76 -4.67
CA CYS A 157 3.06 15.28 -5.81
C CYS A 157 3.18 16.37 -6.89
N THR A 158 2.11 17.14 -7.13
CA THR A 158 2.16 18.32 -8.03
C THR A 158 3.14 19.35 -7.53
N GLU A 159 3.08 19.71 -6.25
CA GLU A 159 3.98 20.70 -5.65
C GLU A 159 5.46 20.28 -5.69
N TYR A 160 5.74 18.96 -5.49
CA TYR A 160 7.11 18.46 -5.43
C TYR A 160 7.64 17.91 -6.75
N GLY A 161 6.86 17.97 -7.82
CA GLY A 161 7.22 17.43 -9.13
C GLY A 161 7.48 15.92 -9.07
N ILE A 162 6.55 15.17 -8.46
CA ILE A 162 6.54 13.71 -8.36
C ILE A 162 5.42 13.18 -9.25
N ASP A 163 5.76 12.25 -10.14
CA ASP A 163 4.80 11.54 -10.97
C ASP A 163 4.01 10.55 -10.12
N LEU A 164 2.70 10.76 -10.00
CA LEU A 164 1.81 9.92 -9.21
C LEU A 164 0.98 8.99 -10.08
N CYS A 165 1.04 7.70 -9.81
CA CYS A 165 0.10 6.70 -10.28
C CYS A 165 -0.75 6.22 -9.10
N TRP A 166 -2.00 6.65 -9.03
CA TRP A 166 -2.98 6.15 -8.06
C TRP A 166 -3.81 5.06 -8.69
N THR A 167 -3.76 3.83 -8.15
CA THR A 167 -4.47 2.67 -8.71
C THR A 167 -5.79 2.43 -7.99
N TYR A 168 -6.79 1.95 -8.71
CA TYR A 168 -8.07 1.49 -8.11
C TYR A 168 -8.13 -0.03 -8.20
N ILE A 169 -7.56 -0.66 -7.16
CA ILE A 169 -7.47 -2.12 -7.11
C ILE A 169 -8.84 -2.68 -6.72
N SER A 170 -9.34 -3.60 -7.54
CA SER A 170 -10.57 -4.35 -7.30
C SER A 170 -10.27 -5.62 -6.48
N ASN A 171 -11.06 -6.65 -6.62
CA ASN A 171 -10.79 -7.94 -5.99
C ASN A 171 -9.52 -8.57 -6.57
N PHE A 172 -8.60 -8.95 -5.71
CA PHE A 172 -7.42 -9.72 -6.06
C PHE A 172 -7.43 -11.04 -5.28
N TYR A 173 -6.87 -12.05 -5.87
CA TYR A 173 -6.76 -13.41 -5.32
C TYR A 173 -5.60 -14.13 -5.98
N GLY A 174 -5.09 -15.16 -5.34
CA GLY A 174 -3.97 -15.94 -5.88
C GLY A 174 -3.37 -16.89 -4.87
N ALA A 175 -2.25 -17.49 -5.25
CA ALA A 175 -1.45 -18.29 -4.34
C ALA A 175 -1.03 -17.44 -3.13
N ASP A 176 -1.02 -18.06 -1.96
CA ASP A 176 -0.62 -17.44 -0.68
C ASP A 176 -1.56 -16.32 -0.16
N ASP A 177 -2.71 -16.10 -0.83
CA ASP A 177 -3.73 -15.19 -0.30
C ASP A 177 -4.49 -15.83 0.88
N THR A 178 -4.14 -15.40 2.08
CA THR A 178 -4.79 -15.84 3.33
C THR A 178 -6.01 -15.02 3.70
N THR A 179 -6.34 -13.98 2.94
CA THR A 179 -7.47 -13.10 3.23
C THR A 179 -8.80 -13.83 3.09
N ASN A 180 -9.79 -13.37 3.86
CA ASN A 180 -11.14 -13.92 3.77
C ASN A 180 -12.01 -13.09 2.80
N ASN A 181 -11.49 -12.81 1.60
CA ASN A 181 -12.25 -12.15 0.55
C ASN A 181 -13.31 -13.08 -0.06
N PHE A 182 -14.24 -12.51 -0.81
CA PHE A 182 -15.37 -13.24 -1.39
C PHE A 182 -14.91 -14.41 -2.31
N ILE A 183 -13.87 -14.21 -3.11
CA ILE A 183 -13.37 -15.24 -4.02
C ILE A 183 -12.75 -16.40 -3.24
N ASN A 184 -11.92 -16.10 -2.24
CA ASN A 184 -11.34 -17.13 -1.37
C ASN A 184 -12.40 -17.85 -0.55
N PHE A 185 -13.45 -17.15 -0.11
CA PHE A 185 -14.59 -17.77 0.54
C PHE A 185 -15.28 -18.78 -0.42
N LEU A 186 -15.59 -18.38 -1.64
CA LEU A 186 -16.20 -19.28 -2.64
C LEU A 186 -15.33 -20.50 -2.93
N ILE A 187 -14.02 -20.30 -3.16
CA ILE A 187 -13.10 -21.40 -3.43
C ILE A 187 -13.09 -22.39 -2.26
N ARG A 188 -12.99 -21.89 -1.03
CA ARG A 188 -12.98 -22.75 0.17
C ARG A 188 -14.30 -23.49 0.39
N SER A 189 -15.44 -22.81 0.19
CA SER A 189 -16.77 -23.43 0.30
C SER A 189 -16.96 -24.53 -0.76
N TYR A 190 -16.59 -24.22 -2.00
CA TYR A 190 -16.66 -25.21 -3.09
C TYR A 190 -15.78 -26.44 -2.82
N THR A 191 -14.54 -26.23 -2.37
CA THR A 191 -13.62 -27.37 -2.07
C THR A 191 -14.06 -28.21 -0.88
N ARG A 192 -14.92 -27.65 0.02
CA ARG A 192 -15.52 -28.37 1.14
C ARG A 192 -16.88 -29.04 0.80
N GLY A 193 -17.39 -28.82 -0.41
CA GLY A 193 -18.72 -29.29 -0.79
C GLY A 193 -19.88 -28.58 -0.07
N GLU A 194 -19.67 -27.32 0.33
CA GLU A 194 -20.67 -26.52 1.06
C GLU A 194 -21.52 -25.65 0.10
N VAL A 195 -21.35 -25.80 -1.22
CA VAL A 195 -22.06 -25.08 -2.29
C VAL A 195 -22.68 -26.08 -3.24
#